data_76c6efc11564556c7c853873546e6214
#
_entry.id   76c6efc11564556c7c853873546e6214
#
_cell.length_a   1.000
_cell.length_b   1.000
_cell.length_c   1.000
_cell.angle_alpha   90.00
_cell.angle_beta   90.00
_cell.angle_gamma   90.00
#
_symmetry.space_group_name_H-M   'P 1'
#
loop_
_entity.id
_entity.type
_entity.pdbx_description
1 polymer ?
#
loop_
_entity_poly.entity_id
_entity_poly.type
_entity_poly.pdbx_seq_one_letter_code
_entity_poly.pdbx_strand_id
1 'polypeptide(L)'
;KDPENLSAHRVSKLYYMVDGENFINLIAPFMGDMTFPVDDQLRGEIPWKEWMITTRIDMAEHCGAAWRAIQCHQSQLPTIGALAEMPEESAAAVLAMQGTFYRAFSLVNGGSKIETDFFEGLR
;
A
#
# COMPACT_ATOMS: atom_id res chain seq x y z
N LYS A 1 -3.62 -36.55 9.03
CA LYS A 1 -3.01 -37.04 7.78
C LYS A 1 -2.01 -36.00 7.37
N ASP A 2 -0.75 -36.38 7.39
CA ASP A 2 0.33 -35.58 6.83
C ASP A 2 -0.01 -35.32 5.34
N PRO A 3 -0.15 -34.06 4.89
CA PRO A 3 -0.41 -33.79 3.49
C PRO A 3 0.85 -34.20 2.73
N GLU A 4 0.75 -35.33 2.11
CA GLU A 4 1.71 -36.11 1.36
C GLU A 4 2.83 -35.25 0.76
N ASN A 5 4.05 -35.36 1.30
CA ASN A 5 5.32 -34.97 0.67
C ASN A 5 5.41 -33.57 0.02
N LEU A 6 4.63 -32.59 0.47
CA LEU A 6 4.80 -31.24 0.02
C LEU A 6 6.06 -30.63 0.67
N SER A 7 7.02 -30.24 -0.14
CA SER A 7 8.16 -29.47 0.34
C SER A 7 7.69 -28.12 0.90
N ALA A 8 8.32 -27.66 1.99
CA ALA A 8 8.01 -26.36 2.54
C ALA A 8 8.21 -25.26 1.48
N HIS A 9 7.18 -24.42 1.31
CA HIS A 9 7.30 -23.26 0.44
C HIS A 9 8.27 -22.25 1.05
N ARG A 10 9.23 -21.77 0.24
CA ARG A 10 10.16 -20.72 0.63
C ARG A 10 9.73 -19.40 0.00
N VAL A 11 9.37 -18.45 0.85
CA VAL A 11 9.06 -17.07 0.42
C VAL A 11 10.33 -16.44 -0.15
N SER A 12 10.26 -15.91 -1.37
CA SER A 12 11.42 -15.32 -2.05
C SER A 12 11.56 -13.83 -1.80
N LYS A 13 10.47 -13.13 -1.52
CA LYS A 13 10.45 -11.69 -1.27
C LYS A 13 9.39 -11.34 -0.22
N LEU A 14 9.66 -10.33 0.59
CA LEU A 14 8.71 -9.73 1.53
C LEU A 14 8.69 -8.21 1.33
N TYR A 15 7.50 -7.66 1.27
CA TYR A 15 7.27 -6.23 1.13
C TYR A 15 6.38 -5.72 2.25
N TYR A 16 6.63 -4.50 2.69
CA TYR A 16 5.68 -3.70 3.43
C TYR A 16 5.07 -2.68 2.48
N MET A 17 3.75 -2.61 2.41
CA MET A 17 3.07 -1.47 1.80
C MET A 17 3.33 -0.26 2.70
N VAL A 18 3.75 0.84 2.10
CA VAL A 18 4.16 2.04 2.84
C VAL A 18 3.60 3.28 2.16
N ASP A 19 3.22 4.26 2.97
CA ASP A 19 2.78 5.55 2.45
C ASP A 19 3.94 6.54 2.47
N GLY A 20 4.32 7.01 1.29
CA GLY A 20 5.38 7.99 1.10
C GLY A 20 4.94 9.40 1.48
N GLU A 21 5.90 10.28 1.79
CA GLU A 21 5.62 11.68 2.14
C GLU A 21 4.78 12.40 1.08
N ASN A 22 5.02 12.13 -0.21
CA ASN A 22 4.27 12.76 -1.30
C ASN A 22 2.80 12.36 -1.28
N PHE A 23 2.50 11.09 -1.00
CA PHE A 23 1.14 10.60 -0.90
C PHE A 23 0.44 11.20 0.33
N ILE A 24 1.05 11.13 1.50
CA ILE A 24 0.48 11.68 2.74
C ILE A 24 0.20 13.18 2.60
N ASN A 25 1.13 13.96 2.03
CA ASN A 25 0.93 15.39 1.79
C ASN A 25 -0.23 15.68 0.83
N LEU A 26 -0.48 14.79 -0.13
CA LEU A 26 -1.60 14.93 -1.05
C LEU A 26 -2.95 14.70 -0.36
N ILE A 27 -3.05 13.66 0.48
CA ILE A 27 -4.33 13.27 1.08
C ILE A 27 -4.66 14.01 2.38
N ALA A 28 -3.67 14.56 3.07
CA ALA A 28 -3.87 15.25 4.35
C ALA A 28 -4.98 16.33 4.33
N PRO A 29 -5.15 17.16 3.27
CA PRO A 29 -6.24 18.12 3.21
C PRO A 29 -7.64 17.49 3.20
N PHE A 30 -7.77 16.22 2.80
CA PHE A 30 -9.03 15.51 2.67
C PHE A 30 -9.30 14.59 3.88
N MET A 31 -8.24 14.04 4.47
CA MET A 31 -8.33 13.11 5.62
C MET A 31 -8.45 13.85 6.95
N GLY A 32 -8.08 15.13 7.01
CA GLY A 32 -7.98 15.87 8.26
C GLY A 32 -6.85 15.36 9.13
N ASP A 33 -7.07 15.34 10.45
CA ASP A 33 -6.09 14.81 11.41
C ASP A 33 -6.05 13.28 11.31
N MET A 34 -4.97 12.77 10.70
CA MET A 34 -4.74 11.34 10.49
C MET A 34 -4.22 10.66 11.78
N THR A 35 -4.85 11.00 12.91
CA THR A 35 -4.60 10.35 14.18
C THR A 35 -5.76 9.44 14.57
N PHE A 36 -5.45 8.29 15.14
CA PHE A 36 -6.45 7.35 15.61
C PHE A 36 -6.03 6.77 16.98
N PRO A 37 -7.00 6.47 17.84
CA PRO A 37 -6.70 5.89 19.14
C PRO A 37 -6.28 4.42 18.97
N VAL A 38 -5.13 4.07 19.52
CA VAL A 38 -4.63 2.69 19.64
C VAL A 38 -4.14 2.52 21.08
N ASP A 39 -4.73 1.58 21.82
CA ASP A 39 -4.39 1.31 23.21
C ASP A 39 -4.42 2.59 24.09
N ASP A 40 -5.51 3.35 23.99
CA ASP A 40 -5.74 4.63 24.71
C ASP A 40 -4.71 5.75 24.40
N GLN A 41 -3.92 5.59 23.33
CA GLN A 41 -2.99 6.62 22.85
C GLN A 41 -3.34 7.06 21.44
N LEU A 42 -3.28 8.37 21.20
CA LEU A 42 -3.39 8.91 19.84
C LEU A 42 -2.09 8.61 19.08
N ARG A 43 -2.22 7.86 17.99
CA ARG A 43 -1.14 7.55 17.07
C ARG A 43 -1.41 8.20 15.72
N GLY A 44 -0.42 8.91 15.21
CA GLY A 44 -0.46 9.47 13.87
C GLY A 44 0.26 8.55 12.87
N GLU A 45 -0.08 8.68 11.63
CA GLU A 45 0.65 8.05 10.56
C GLU A 45 1.99 8.74 10.35
N ILE A 46 3.07 7.98 10.25
CA ILE A 46 4.42 8.48 9.99
C ILE A 46 4.77 8.16 8.54
N PRO A 47 4.83 9.18 7.66
CA PRO A 47 5.15 8.95 6.26
C PRO A 47 6.58 8.46 6.08
N TRP A 48 6.77 7.57 5.11
CA TRP A 48 8.08 7.10 4.72
C TRP A 48 8.78 8.11 3.82
N LYS A 49 10.07 8.30 4.06
CA LYS A 49 10.90 9.13 3.18
C LYS A 49 10.96 8.51 1.78
N GLU A 50 10.85 9.32 0.74
CA GLU A 50 10.82 8.84 -0.65
C GLU A 50 12.02 7.95 -1.02
N TRP A 51 13.19 8.24 -0.46
CA TRP A 51 14.40 7.45 -0.71
C TRP A 51 14.38 6.06 -0.07
N MET A 52 13.48 5.80 0.88
CA MET A 52 13.31 4.48 1.51
C MET A 52 12.41 3.56 0.68
N ILE A 53 11.63 4.11 -0.24
CA ILE A 53 10.75 3.34 -1.10
C ILE A 53 11.59 2.59 -2.12
N THR A 54 11.50 1.27 -2.11
CA THR A 54 12.31 0.39 -2.96
C THR A 54 11.54 -0.17 -4.16
N THR A 55 10.22 -0.06 -4.12
CA THR A 55 9.34 -0.66 -5.13
C THR A 55 8.16 0.26 -5.39
N ARG A 56 7.87 0.52 -6.67
CA ARG A 56 6.73 1.31 -7.13
C ARG A 56 6.00 0.54 -8.20
N ILE A 57 4.78 0.13 -7.89
CA ILE A 57 3.91 -0.58 -8.82
C ILE A 57 2.94 0.41 -9.45
N ASP A 58 2.90 0.43 -10.77
CA ASP A 58 1.90 1.23 -11.48
C ASP A 58 0.52 0.60 -11.29
N MET A 59 -0.36 1.35 -10.65
CA MET A 59 -1.73 0.93 -10.31
C MET A 59 -2.78 1.54 -11.24
N ALA A 60 -2.40 2.41 -12.18
CA ALA A 60 -3.33 3.26 -12.93
C ALA A 60 -4.49 2.48 -13.58
N GLU A 61 -4.21 1.34 -14.21
CA GLU A 61 -5.24 0.52 -14.87
C GLU A 61 -6.20 -0.19 -13.88
N HIS A 62 -5.84 -0.29 -12.60
CA HIS A 62 -6.58 -1.06 -11.60
C HIS A 62 -7.24 -0.21 -10.51
N CYS A 63 -7.01 1.11 -10.51
CA CYS A 63 -7.48 2.00 -9.45
C CYS A 63 -9.01 2.03 -9.33
N GLY A 64 -9.75 1.99 -10.43
CA GLY A 64 -11.20 1.90 -10.38
C GLY A 64 -11.70 0.61 -9.71
N ALA A 65 -11.05 -0.53 -9.98
CA ALA A 65 -11.38 -1.78 -9.32
C ALA A 65 -11.03 -1.73 -7.82
N ALA A 66 -9.88 -1.15 -7.48
CA ALA A 66 -9.45 -0.96 -6.10
C ALA A 66 -10.44 -0.07 -5.34
N TRP A 67 -10.87 1.03 -5.94
CA TRP A 67 -11.86 1.92 -5.34
C TRP A 67 -13.19 1.20 -5.07
N ARG A 68 -13.73 0.46 -6.03
CA ARG A 68 -14.95 -0.33 -5.82
C ARG A 68 -14.77 -1.37 -4.71
N ALA A 69 -13.60 -1.98 -4.58
CA ALA A 69 -13.30 -2.90 -3.48
C ALA A 69 -13.31 -2.18 -2.12
N ILE A 70 -12.74 -0.97 -2.02
CA ILE A 70 -12.79 -0.13 -0.81
C ILE A 70 -14.24 0.18 -0.44
N GLN A 71 -15.09 0.55 -1.41
CA GLN A 71 -16.50 0.83 -1.17
C GLN A 71 -17.29 -0.38 -0.61
N CYS A 72 -16.81 -1.60 -0.79
CA CYS A 72 -17.41 -2.77 -0.17
C CYS A 72 -17.17 -2.86 1.35
N HIS A 73 -16.17 -2.16 1.89
CA HIS A 73 -15.87 -2.13 3.32
C HIS A 73 -16.70 -1.09 4.08
N GLN A 74 -18.02 -1.19 3.99
CA GLN A 74 -18.98 -0.18 4.46
C GLN A 74 -18.78 0.22 5.94
N SER A 75 -18.40 -0.71 6.80
CA SER A 75 -18.15 -0.41 8.22
C SER A 75 -16.90 0.45 8.46
N GLN A 76 -16.00 0.50 7.48
CA GLN A 76 -14.72 1.23 7.57
C GLN A 76 -14.74 2.56 6.79
N LEU A 77 -15.70 2.75 5.89
CA LEU A 77 -15.81 3.98 5.09
C LEU A 77 -15.83 5.26 5.95
N PRO A 78 -16.49 5.31 7.12
CA PRO A 78 -16.46 6.50 7.95
C PRO A 78 -15.05 6.89 8.43
N THR A 79 -14.11 5.93 8.50
CA THR A 79 -12.75 6.20 8.96
C THR A 79 -11.86 6.86 7.90
N ILE A 80 -12.24 6.75 6.63
CA ILE A 80 -11.51 7.38 5.53
C ILE A 80 -12.06 8.78 5.17
N GLY A 81 -12.99 9.29 6.01
CA GLY A 81 -13.47 10.67 5.95
C GLY A 81 -13.99 11.08 4.57
N ALA A 82 -13.62 12.26 4.13
CA ALA A 82 -14.05 12.82 2.85
C ALA A 82 -13.63 12.00 1.62
N LEU A 83 -12.64 11.11 1.74
CA LEU A 83 -12.27 10.19 0.65
C LEU A 83 -13.42 9.25 0.28
N ALA A 84 -14.26 8.84 1.27
CA ALA A 84 -15.38 7.95 1.02
C ALA A 84 -16.42 8.55 0.05
N GLU A 85 -16.52 9.87 0.01
CA GLU A 85 -17.49 10.63 -0.78
C GLU A 85 -16.91 11.11 -2.12
N MET A 86 -15.65 10.81 -2.40
CA MET A 86 -15.01 11.22 -3.65
C MET A 86 -15.63 10.54 -4.86
N PRO A 87 -15.75 11.26 -5.99
CA PRO A 87 -16.03 10.64 -7.28
C PRO A 87 -14.97 9.58 -7.62
N GLU A 88 -15.41 8.48 -8.26
CA GLU A 88 -14.52 7.34 -8.61
C GLU A 88 -13.23 7.80 -9.31
N GLU A 89 -13.33 8.75 -10.26
CA GLU A 89 -12.18 9.27 -11.00
C GLU A 89 -11.14 9.94 -10.08
N SER A 90 -11.60 10.76 -9.14
CA SER A 90 -10.73 11.45 -8.19
C SER A 90 -10.11 10.47 -7.20
N ALA A 91 -10.90 9.53 -6.69
CA ALA A 91 -10.41 8.48 -5.79
C ALA A 91 -9.40 7.56 -6.49
N ALA A 92 -9.64 7.20 -7.74
CA ALA A 92 -8.71 6.42 -8.55
C ALA A 92 -7.36 7.14 -8.72
N ALA A 93 -7.36 8.45 -8.95
CA ALA A 93 -6.14 9.23 -9.06
C ALA A 93 -5.32 9.23 -7.74
N VAL A 94 -6.01 9.31 -6.60
CA VAL A 94 -5.37 9.18 -5.27
C VAL A 94 -4.78 7.78 -5.09
N LEU A 95 -5.54 6.73 -5.39
CA LEU A 95 -5.11 5.34 -5.26
C LEU A 95 -3.93 4.98 -6.17
N ALA A 96 -3.83 5.61 -7.34
CA ALA A 96 -2.70 5.39 -8.25
C ALA A 96 -1.35 5.72 -7.61
N MET A 97 -1.32 6.57 -6.59
CA MET A 97 -0.10 6.94 -5.87
C MET A 97 0.25 5.98 -4.72
N GLN A 98 -0.65 5.08 -4.33
CA GLN A 98 -0.43 4.11 -3.24
C GLN A 98 0.40 2.88 -3.63
N GLY A 99 0.79 2.72 -4.88
CA GLY A 99 1.61 1.59 -5.34
C GLY A 99 3.06 1.61 -4.81
N THR A 100 3.28 1.99 -3.54
CA THR A 100 4.59 2.18 -2.94
C THR A 100 4.89 1.16 -1.86
N PHE A 101 6.10 0.54 -1.94
CA PHE A 101 6.48 -0.54 -1.04
C PHE A 101 7.94 -0.41 -0.61
N TYR A 102 8.21 -0.89 0.59
CA TYR A 102 9.55 -1.19 1.08
C TYR A 102 9.80 -2.69 1.00
N ARG A 103 10.79 -3.09 0.20
CA ARG A 103 11.23 -4.48 0.12
C ARG A 103 12.06 -4.84 1.36
N ALA A 104 11.43 -5.52 2.31
CA ALA A 104 12.06 -5.90 3.57
C ALA A 104 13.18 -6.94 3.35
N PHE A 105 12.94 -7.91 2.46
CA PHE A 105 14.00 -8.76 1.94
C PHE A 105 13.69 -9.30 0.54
N SER A 106 14.73 -9.74 -0.16
CA SER A 106 14.66 -10.51 -1.40
C SER A 106 15.81 -11.50 -1.46
N LEU A 107 15.51 -12.69 -1.98
CA LEU A 107 16.51 -13.74 -2.24
C LEU A 107 16.99 -13.74 -3.71
N VAL A 108 16.37 -12.93 -4.56
CA VAL A 108 16.55 -13.01 -6.02
C VAL A 108 17.00 -11.71 -6.67
N ASN A 109 16.75 -10.57 -6.05
CA ASN A 109 17.21 -9.27 -6.53
C ASN A 109 17.53 -8.33 -5.36
N GLY A 110 18.30 -7.28 -5.63
CA GLY A 110 18.73 -6.31 -4.62
C GLY A 110 19.25 -5.03 -5.27
N GLY A 111 19.96 -4.23 -4.46
CA GLY A 111 20.55 -2.97 -4.89
C GLY A 111 19.59 -1.79 -4.78
N SER A 112 20.01 -0.64 -5.32
CA SER A 112 19.33 0.66 -5.20
C SER A 112 18.34 0.95 -6.33
N LYS A 113 18.22 0.07 -7.32
CA LYS A 113 17.23 0.22 -8.40
C LYS A 113 15.82 0.10 -7.83
N ILE A 114 14.97 1.07 -8.15
CA ILE A 114 13.53 0.97 -7.85
C ILE A 114 12.93 -0.16 -8.67
N GLU A 115 12.29 -1.08 -8.00
CA GLU A 115 11.58 -2.22 -8.58
C GLU A 115 10.19 -1.77 -9.05
N THR A 116 9.77 -2.25 -10.22
CA THR A 116 8.46 -1.90 -10.82
C THR A 116 7.56 -3.12 -11.03
N ASP A 117 8.04 -4.29 -10.67
CA ASP A 117 7.31 -5.56 -10.77
C ASP A 117 7.71 -6.46 -9.60
N PHE A 118 6.75 -6.95 -8.82
CA PHE A 118 6.99 -7.89 -7.71
C PHE A 118 7.69 -9.18 -8.14
N PHE A 119 7.55 -9.56 -9.41
CA PHE A 119 8.16 -10.78 -9.96
C PHE A 119 9.55 -10.54 -10.56
N GLU A 120 10.10 -9.34 -10.46
CA GLU A 120 11.46 -9.04 -10.91
C GLU A 120 12.47 -9.98 -10.24
N GLY A 121 13.26 -10.70 -11.05
CA GLY A 121 14.21 -11.71 -10.59
C GLY A 121 13.62 -13.10 -10.26
N LEU A 122 12.31 -13.28 -10.38
CA LEU A 122 11.64 -14.57 -10.23
C LEU A 122 11.29 -15.24 -11.57
N ARG A 123 11.43 -14.51 -12.66
CA ARG A 123 11.19 -14.95 -14.04
C ARG A 123 12.50 -15.01 -14.80
#